data_3ae8b07c357fe57895f0c9d488fdf492
#
_entry.id   3ae8b07c357fe57895f0c9d488fdf492
#
_cell.length_a   1.000
_cell.length_b   1.000
_cell.length_c   1.000
_cell.angle_alpha   90.00
_cell.angle_beta   90.00
_cell.angle_gamma   90.00
#
_symmetry.space_group_name_H-M   'P 1'
#
loop_
_entity.id
_entity.type
_entity.pdbx_description
1 polymer ?
#
loop_
_entity_poly.entity_id
_entity_poly.type
_entity_poly.pdbx_seq_one_letter_code
_entity_poly.pdbx_strand_id
1 'polypeptide(L)' 'MDPTAAWQTIVAGMQALACDPTDVHTREEVIWALQGLATWLDRGGAPAILAATPPGTAQAP' A
#
# COMPACT_ATOMS: atom_id res chain seq x y z
N MET A 1 12.16 -5.10 3.50
CA MET A 1 10.72 -5.07 3.14
C MET A 1 10.55 -4.86 1.65
N ASP A 2 9.66 -5.61 1.03
CA ASP A 2 9.33 -5.42 -0.38
C ASP A 2 8.10 -4.48 -0.47
N PRO A 3 8.28 -3.24 -0.94
CA PRO A 3 7.17 -2.28 -1.01
C PRO A 3 6.06 -2.73 -1.97
N THR A 4 6.39 -3.46 -3.02
CA THR A 4 5.39 -3.98 -3.94
C THR A 4 4.53 -5.05 -3.24
N ALA A 5 5.14 -5.93 -2.48
CA ALA A 5 4.40 -6.94 -1.72
C ALA A 5 3.52 -6.29 -0.66
N ALA A 6 4.02 -5.27 0.04
CA ALA A 6 3.23 -4.53 1.01
C ALA A 6 2.02 -3.87 0.36
N TRP A 7 2.22 -3.26 -0.80
CA TRP A 7 1.14 -2.63 -1.55
C TRP A 7 0.08 -3.65 -1.97
N GLN A 8 0.51 -4.81 -2.48
CA GLN A 8 -0.42 -5.87 -2.86
C GLN A 8 -1.22 -6.37 -1.66
N THR A 9 -0.58 -6.49 -0.49
CA THR A 9 -1.27 -6.87 0.74
C THR A 9 -2.35 -5.85 1.10
N ILE A 10 -2.05 -4.56 0.96
CA ILE A 10 -3.00 -3.50 1.24
C ILE A 10 -4.20 -3.59 0.31
N VAL A 11 -3.96 -3.71 -0.99
CA VAL A 11 -5.03 -3.77 -1.99
C VAL A 11 -5.91 -5.00 -1.76
N ALA A 12 -5.29 -6.17 -1.57
CA ALA A 12 -6.04 -7.40 -1.32
C ALA A 12 -6.84 -7.32 -0.03
N GLY A 13 -6.25 -6.73 1.01
CA GLY A 13 -6.94 -6.56 2.29
C GLY A 13 -8.11 -5.59 2.19
N MET A 14 -7.97 -4.51 1.43
CA MET A 14 -9.06 -3.58 1.23
C MET A 14 -10.23 -4.23 0.49
N GLN A 15 -9.94 -5.06 -0.51
CA GLN A 15 -10.97 -5.80 -1.23
C GLN A 15 -11.67 -6.80 -0.31
N ALA A 16 -10.92 -7.50 0.54
CA ALA A 16 -11.50 -8.43 1.50
C ALA A 16 -12.38 -7.70 2.52
N LEU A 17 -11.95 -6.54 2.99
CA LEU A 17 -12.73 -5.74 3.93
C LEU A 17 -13.98 -5.15 3.30
N ALA A 18 -13.97 -4.90 2.01
CA ALA A 18 -15.17 -4.47 1.30
C ALA A 18 -16.24 -5.56 1.30
N CYS A 19 -15.83 -6.84 1.28
CA CYS A 19 -16.72 -7.96 1.34
C CYS A 19 -17.14 -8.29 2.78
N ASP A 20 -16.22 -8.15 3.72
CA ASP A 20 -16.44 -8.43 5.14
C ASP A 20 -15.75 -7.40 6.01
N PRO A 21 -16.42 -6.26 6.30
CA PRO A 21 -15.81 -5.20 7.10
C PRO A 21 -15.58 -5.58 8.56
N THR A 22 -16.07 -6.73 9.01
CA THR A 22 -15.85 -7.19 10.38
C THR A 22 -14.63 -8.08 10.52
N ASP A 23 -13.91 -8.33 9.44
CA ASP A 23 -12.70 -9.16 9.45
C ASP A 23 -11.54 -8.40 10.09
N VAL A 24 -11.43 -8.54 11.41
CA VAL A 24 -10.40 -7.86 12.20
C VAL A 24 -9.00 -8.30 11.79
N HIS A 25 -8.83 -9.58 11.46
CA HIS A 25 -7.52 -10.12 11.09
C HIS A 25 -6.99 -9.45 9.81
N THR A 26 -7.85 -9.36 8.80
CA THR A 26 -7.47 -8.68 7.55
C THR A 26 -7.19 -7.21 7.78
N ARG A 27 -7.99 -6.56 8.63
CA ARG A 27 -7.77 -5.15 8.97
C ARG A 27 -6.40 -4.94 9.61
N GLU A 28 -6.02 -5.83 10.52
CA GLU A 28 -4.72 -5.75 11.18
C GLU A 28 -3.58 -5.94 10.17
N GLU A 29 -3.73 -6.88 9.25
CA GLU A 29 -2.72 -7.08 8.20
C GLU A 29 -2.53 -5.84 7.34
N VAL A 30 -3.62 -5.17 6.98
CA VAL A 30 -3.55 -3.94 6.20
C VAL A 30 -2.85 -2.85 6.99
N ILE A 31 -3.17 -2.70 8.27
CA ILE A 31 -2.54 -1.69 9.13
C ILE A 31 -1.03 -1.94 9.22
N TRP A 32 -0.62 -3.19 9.44
CA TRP A 32 0.79 -3.54 9.49
C TRP A 32 1.51 -3.21 8.18
N ALA A 33 0.89 -3.55 7.06
CA ALA A 33 1.48 -3.26 5.75
C ALA A 33 1.60 -1.75 5.51
N LEU A 34 0.59 -0.99 5.91
CA LEU A 34 0.61 0.47 5.79
C LEU A 34 1.71 1.09 6.65
N GLN A 35 1.86 0.63 7.89
CA GLN A 35 2.90 1.14 8.78
C GLN A 35 4.29 0.86 8.23
N GLY A 36 4.52 -0.35 7.73
CA GLY A 36 5.79 -0.70 7.13
C GLY A 36 6.09 0.13 5.90
N LEU A 37 5.09 0.32 5.05
CA LEU A 37 5.24 1.13 3.84
C LEU A 37 5.49 2.60 4.19
N ALA A 38 4.77 3.12 5.17
CA ALA A 38 4.95 4.51 5.62
C ALA A 38 6.37 4.72 6.16
N THR A 39 6.88 3.78 6.95
CA THR A 39 8.24 3.84 7.46
C THR A 39 9.26 3.86 6.31
N TRP A 40 9.03 3.01 5.30
CA TRP A 40 9.92 2.94 4.15
C TRP A 40 9.92 4.25 3.35
N LEU A 41 8.74 4.84 3.16
CA LEU A 41 8.62 6.13 2.48
C LEU A 41 9.28 7.26 3.28
N ASP A 42 9.15 7.23 4.59
CA ASP A 42 9.76 8.23 5.47
C ASP A 42 11.29 8.21 5.37
N ARG A 43 11.87 7.07 5.02
CA ARG A 43 13.31 6.93 4.81
C ARG A 43 13.76 7.38 3.43
N GLY A 44 12.87 7.92 2.63
CA GLY A 44 13.20 8.42 1.30
C GLY A 44 13.02 7.42 0.18
N GLY A 45 12.44 6.25 0.47
CA GLY A 45 12.11 5.28 -0.56
C GLY A 45 10.85 5.67 -1.32
N ALA A 46 10.60 5.00 -2.44
CA ALA A 46 9.35 5.13 -3.18
C ALA A 46 8.88 3.74 -3.63
N PRO A 47 7.60 3.39 -3.43
CA PRO A 47 7.09 2.11 -3.91
C PRO A 47 7.28 1.97 -5.41
N ALA A 48 7.51 0.74 -5.88
CA ALA A 48 7.68 0.48 -7.30
C ALA A 48 6.47 0.97 -8.11
N ILE A 49 5.29 0.90 -7.54
CA ILE A 49 4.08 1.36 -8.22
C ILE A 49 4.11 2.87 -8.47
N LEU A 50 4.67 3.65 -7.55
CA LEU A 50 4.83 5.09 -7.74
C LEU A 50 5.94 5.39 -8.73
N ALA A 51 7.02 4.62 -8.69
CA ALA A 51 8.11 4.77 -9.62
C ALA A 51 7.67 4.46 -11.06
N ALA A 52 6.70 3.58 -11.23
CA ALA A 52 6.16 3.22 -12.54
C ALA A 52 5.14 4.24 -13.07
N THR A 53 4.72 5.20 -12.25
CA THR A 53 3.75 6.21 -12.68
C THR A 53 4.39 7.12 -13.73
N PRO A 54 3.75 7.30 -14.90
CA PRO A 54 4.28 8.19 -15.92
C PRO A 54 4.40 9.63 -15.38
N PRO A 55 5.51 10.32 -15.71
CA PRO A 55 5.73 11.68 -15.20
C PRO A 55 4.59 12.65 -15.54
N GLY A 56 4.03 12.55 -16.70
CA GLY A 56 2.91 13.41 -17.09
C GLY A 56 1.69 13.21 -16.26
N THR A 57 1.43 11.99 -15.80
CA THR A 57 0.30 11.70 -14.92
C THR A 57 0.56 12.22 -13.51
N ALA A 58 1.77 12.00 -13.00
CA ALA A 58 2.12 12.39 -11.64
C ALA A 58 2.20 13.90 -11.49
N GLN A 59 2.49 14.60 -12.56
CA GLN A 59 2.79 16.02 -12.53
C GLN A 59 1.73 16.86 -13.22
N ALA A 60 0.59 16.31 -13.48
CA ALA A 60 -0.47 17.07 -14.14
C ALA A 60 -0.74 18.33 -13.33
N PRO A 61 -0.48 19.47 -13.89
CA PRO A 61 -0.69 20.72 -13.20
C PRO A 61 -2.16 21.03 -13.02
#